data_f94b0876550c9ef70cf49abfbc101a8f
#
_entry.id   f94b0876550c9ef70cf49abfbc101a8f
#
_cell.length_a   1.000
_cell.length_b   1.000
_cell.length_c   1.000
_cell.angle_alpha   90.00
_cell.angle_beta   90.00
_cell.angle_gamma   90.00
#
_symmetry.space_group_name_H-M   'P 1'
#
loop_
_entity.id
_entity.type
_entity.pdbx_description
1 polymer ?
#
loop_
_entity_poly.entity_id
_entity_poly.type
_entity_poly.pdbx_seq_one_letter_code
_entity_poly.pdbx_strand_id
1 'polypeptide(L)'
;MPDSHSLQPGFHAIHANHLEDLRRAVVFLCRQSPLPPLESETFLVQSNGIAQWLKLALAEKRQDPGIDGGLGIAAGVEFLFPARFIWQAYRAVLPDGEVPEQSPFDKPRLVWRLYRLLPEVVHSDDAYQPLARFLDGHDPAQRTF
;
A
#
# COMPACT_ATOMS: atom_id res chain seq x y z
N MET A 1 -35.31 -19.40 11.78
CA MET A 1 -34.51 -18.20 11.64
C MET A 1 -33.35 -18.57 10.74
N PRO A 2 -33.17 -17.99 9.56
CA PRO A 2 -32.05 -18.34 8.71
C PRO A 2 -30.79 -17.78 9.34
N ASP A 3 -29.79 -18.65 9.43
CA ASP A 3 -28.49 -18.39 9.98
C ASP A 3 -27.87 -17.16 9.33
N SER A 4 -27.41 -16.22 10.16
CA SER A 4 -26.54 -15.13 9.75
C SER A 4 -25.33 -15.76 9.02
N HIS A 5 -25.24 -15.53 7.72
CA HIS A 5 -24.08 -15.93 6.93
C HIS A 5 -22.87 -15.10 7.36
N SER A 6 -22.30 -15.43 8.52
CA SER A 6 -20.98 -14.99 8.88
C SER A 6 -19.99 -15.66 7.92
N LEU A 7 -19.16 -14.87 7.26
CA LEU A 7 -18.09 -15.40 6.43
C LEU A 7 -17.21 -16.31 7.29
N GLN A 8 -17.02 -17.54 6.83
CA GLN A 8 -16.10 -18.46 7.48
C GLN A 8 -14.67 -17.87 7.40
N PRO A 9 -13.89 -17.96 8.47
CA PRO A 9 -12.48 -17.57 8.39
C PRO A 9 -11.76 -18.32 7.28
N GLY A 10 -10.95 -17.62 6.50
CA GLY A 10 -10.23 -18.23 5.39
C GLY A 10 -9.83 -17.25 4.31
N PHE A 11 -9.32 -17.76 3.21
CA PHE A 11 -8.97 -16.99 2.03
C PHE A 11 -10.17 -16.88 1.09
N HIS A 12 -10.60 -15.65 0.79
CA HIS A 12 -11.68 -15.36 -0.13
C HIS A 12 -11.15 -14.56 -1.32
N ALA A 13 -11.35 -15.03 -2.54
CA ALA A 13 -11.03 -14.32 -3.76
C ALA A 13 -12.29 -13.73 -4.39
N ILE A 14 -12.39 -12.42 -4.47
CA ILE A 14 -13.52 -11.70 -5.06
C ILE A 14 -13.03 -10.99 -6.31
N HIS A 15 -13.69 -11.23 -7.44
CA HIS A 15 -13.36 -10.64 -8.72
C HIS A 15 -14.54 -9.81 -9.23
N ALA A 16 -14.23 -8.64 -9.77
CA ALA A 16 -15.22 -7.80 -10.45
C ALA A 16 -14.56 -7.04 -11.61
N ASN A 17 -15.36 -6.66 -12.61
CA ASN A 17 -14.90 -5.86 -13.73
C ASN A 17 -14.86 -4.36 -13.42
N HIS A 18 -15.56 -3.93 -12.39
CA HIS A 18 -15.61 -2.53 -11.94
C HIS A 18 -15.08 -2.39 -10.52
N LEU A 19 -14.28 -1.36 -10.31
CA LEU A 19 -13.69 -1.08 -9.01
C LEU A 19 -14.74 -0.74 -7.94
N GLU A 20 -15.84 -0.14 -8.36
CA GLU A 20 -17.00 0.18 -7.52
C GLU A 20 -17.64 -1.06 -6.91
N ASP A 21 -17.69 -2.16 -7.64
CA ASP A 21 -18.23 -3.43 -7.13
C ASP A 21 -17.31 -4.04 -6.08
N LEU A 22 -16.00 -3.94 -6.28
CA LEU A 22 -15.01 -4.34 -5.26
C LEU A 22 -15.10 -3.44 -4.02
N ARG A 23 -15.33 -2.13 -4.19
CA ARG A 23 -15.60 -1.20 -3.09
C ARG A 23 -16.80 -1.63 -2.26
N ARG A 24 -17.91 -1.93 -2.95
CA ARG A 24 -19.15 -2.41 -2.30
C ARG A 24 -18.91 -3.70 -1.53
N ALA A 25 -18.17 -4.63 -2.14
CA ALA A 25 -17.78 -5.87 -1.47
C ALA A 25 -16.97 -5.63 -0.18
N VAL A 26 -15.97 -4.74 -0.22
CA VAL A 26 -15.18 -4.37 0.95
C VAL A 26 -16.06 -3.77 2.04
N VAL A 27 -16.91 -2.78 1.72
CA VAL A 27 -17.82 -2.15 2.68
C VAL A 27 -18.78 -3.19 3.28
N PHE A 28 -19.32 -4.08 2.45
CA PHE A 28 -20.20 -5.16 2.90
C PHE A 28 -19.47 -6.08 3.89
N LEU A 29 -18.25 -6.52 3.58
CA LEU A 29 -17.45 -7.38 4.44
C LEU A 29 -17.17 -6.74 5.81
N CYS A 30 -16.73 -5.48 5.83
CA CYS A 30 -16.48 -4.75 7.07
C CYS A 30 -17.77 -4.57 7.91
N ARG A 31 -18.94 -4.49 7.27
CA ARG A 31 -20.23 -4.41 7.97
C ARG A 31 -20.67 -5.74 8.57
N GLN A 32 -20.44 -6.85 7.84
CA GLN A 32 -20.87 -8.19 8.25
C GLN A 32 -19.99 -8.79 9.34
N SER A 33 -18.71 -8.47 9.32
CA SER A 33 -17.73 -9.04 10.24
C SER A 33 -16.83 -7.94 10.81
N PRO A 34 -17.39 -7.01 11.60
CA PRO A 34 -16.60 -5.95 12.22
C PRO A 34 -15.60 -6.55 13.20
N LEU A 35 -14.38 -6.03 13.18
CA LEU A 35 -13.37 -6.39 14.16
C LEU A 35 -13.73 -5.91 15.57
N PRO A 36 -13.16 -6.54 16.61
CA PRO A 36 -13.27 -6.05 17.98
C PRO A 36 -12.84 -4.58 18.11
N PRO A 37 -13.42 -3.84 19.08
CA PRO A 37 -12.98 -2.47 19.35
C PRO A 37 -11.48 -2.39 19.58
N LEU A 38 -10.82 -1.38 18.98
CA LEU A 38 -9.38 -1.12 19.00
C LEU A 38 -8.52 -2.03 18.09
N GLU A 39 -9.09 -3.00 17.43
CA GLU A 39 -8.43 -3.69 16.32
C GLU A 39 -8.63 -2.91 15.02
N SER A 40 -7.64 -2.99 14.13
CA SER A 40 -7.67 -2.26 12.85
C SER A 40 -7.78 -3.22 11.67
N GLU A 41 -8.67 -2.88 10.74
CA GLU A 41 -8.69 -3.51 9.41
C GLU A 41 -7.46 -3.10 8.62
N THR A 42 -6.75 -4.08 8.07
CA THR A 42 -5.56 -3.82 7.25
C THR A 42 -5.88 -3.99 5.78
N PHE A 43 -5.72 -2.92 5.01
CA PHE A 43 -5.89 -2.91 3.57
C PHE A 43 -4.55 -2.83 2.85
N LEU A 44 -4.24 -3.82 2.01
CA LEU A 44 -3.08 -3.77 1.13
C LEU A 44 -3.46 -3.11 -0.18
N VAL A 45 -2.81 -2.00 -0.50
CA VAL A 45 -3.13 -1.18 -1.68
C VAL A 45 -1.89 -0.88 -2.50
N GLN A 46 -2.07 -0.69 -3.80
CA GLN A 46 -0.97 -0.45 -4.73
C GLN A 46 -0.52 1.01 -4.79
N SER A 47 -1.36 1.95 -4.38
CA SER A 47 -1.05 3.38 -4.47
C SER A 47 -1.74 4.21 -3.40
N ASN A 48 -1.20 5.40 -3.13
CA ASN A 48 -1.83 6.38 -2.25
C ASN A 48 -3.21 6.82 -2.77
N GLY A 49 -3.40 6.87 -4.10
CA GLY A 49 -4.69 7.21 -4.70
C GLY A 49 -5.78 6.22 -4.32
N ILE A 50 -5.49 4.92 -4.43
CA ILE A 50 -6.42 3.85 -4.03
C ILE A 50 -6.66 3.89 -2.51
N ALA A 51 -5.61 4.10 -1.70
CA ALA A 51 -5.76 4.24 -0.25
C ALA A 51 -6.73 5.37 0.11
N GLN A 52 -6.52 6.54 -0.46
CA GLN A 52 -7.35 7.71 -0.19
C GLN A 52 -8.78 7.54 -0.70
N TRP A 53 -8.94 7.01 -1.91
CA TRP A 53 -10.25 6.72 -2.48
C TRP A 53 -11.04 5.74 -1.60
N LEU A 54 -10.42 4.64 -1.17
CA LEU A 54 -11.08 3.65 -0.33
C LEU A 54 -11.39 4.21 1.07
N LYS A 55 -10.48 5.03 1.64
CA LYS A 55 -10.71 5.70 2.92
C LYS A 55 -11.94 6.63 2.86
N LEU A 56 -12.08 7.41 1.79
CA LEU A 56 -13.24 8.26 1.58
C LEU A 56 -14.51 7.42 1.40
N ALA A 57 -14.43 6.34 0.64
CA ALA A 57 -15.55 5.43 0.44
C ALA A 57 -16.03 4.76 1.75
N LEU A 58 -15.11 4.35 2.61
CA LEU A 58 -15.43 3.83 3.94
C LEU A 58 -16.06 4.90 4.84
N ALA A 59 -15.62 6.16 4.72
CA ALA A 59 -16.16 7.26 5.52
C ALA A 59 -17.50 7.79 5.02
N GLU A 60 -17.96 7.42 3.82
CA GLU A 60 -19.27 7.83 3.30
C GLU A 60 -20.40 7.45 4.27
N LYS A 61 -21.45 8.28 4.30
CA LYS A 61 -22.63 8.02 5.13
C LYS A 61 -23.25 6.68 4.77
N ARG A 62 -23.56 5.90 5.78
CA ARG A 62 -24.30 4.64 5.62
C ARG A 62 -25.67 4.94 4.99
N GLN A 63 -26.01 4.21 3.95
CA GLN A 63 -27.34 4.25 3.34
C GLN A 63 -28.06 2.94 3.69
N ASP A 64 -29.16 3.04 4.43
CA ASP A 64 -30.04 1.92 4.76
C ASP A 64 -31.41 2.11 4.08
N PRO A 65 -32.03 1.07 3.48
CA PRO A 65 -31.51 -0.28 3.33
C PRO A 65 -30.71 -0.41 2.02
N GLY A 66 -29.43 -0.76 2.07
CA GLY A 66 -28.69 -1.00 0.82
C GLY A 66 -27.23 -1.35 1.02
N ILE A 67 -26.64 -1.77 -0.09
CA ILE A 67 -25.19 -2.08 -0.19
C ILE A 67 -24.40 -0.78 -0.42
N ASP A 68 -25.09 0.30 -0.83
CA ASP A 68 -24.47 1.58 -1.15
C ASP A 68 -24.08 2.39 0.11
N GLY A 69 -23.19 3.35 -0.06
CA GLY A 69 -22.60 4.14 1.01
C GLY A 69 -21.47 3.42 1.74
N GLY A 70 -20.90 4.08 2.75
CA GLY A 70 -19.75 3.60 3.55
C GLY A 70 -20.17 3.08 4.93
N LEU A 71 -19.21 3.11 5.84
CA LEU A 71 -19.40 2.76 7.25
C LEU A 71 -19.86 3.96 8.10
N GLY A 72 -19.85 5.17 7.52
CA GLY A 72 -20.10 6.44 8.20
C GLY A 72 -18.82 7.07 8.79
N ILE A 73 -17.83 6.26 9.05
CA ILE A 73 -16.53 6.68 9.58
C ILE A 73 -15.45 5.71 9.09
N ALA A 74 -14.28 6.21 8.76
CA ALA A 74 -13.09 5.40 8.44
C ALA A 74 -12.11 5.43 9.64
N ALA A 75 -12.55 4.85 10.76
CA ALA A 75 -11.71 4.66 11.94
C ALA A 75 -11.33 3.18 12.07
N GLY A 76 -10.19 2.90 12.70
CA GLY A 76 -9.69 1.54 12.81
C GLY A 76 -9.31 0.90 11.47
N VAL A 77 -8.78 1.69 10.53
CA VAL A 77 -8.33 1.21 9.22
C VAL A 77 -6.87 1.59 8.99
N GLU A 78 -6.07 0.64 8.56
CA GLU A 78 -4.67 0.83 8.20
C GLU A 78 -4.48 0.51 6.73
N PHE A 79 -3.83 1.41 5.98
CA PHE A 79 -3.49 1.19 4.59
C PHE A 79 -1.99 0.95 4.45
N LEU A 80 -1.63 -0.22 3.94
CA LEU A 80 -0.25 -0.63 3.75
C LEU A 80 0.06 -0.88 2.28
N PHE A 81 1.28 -0.57 1.89
CA PHE A 81 1.82 -1.05 0.62
C PHE A 81 2.39 -2.46 0.76
N PRO A 82 2.34 -3.30 -0.29
CA PRO A 82 2.81 -4.68 -0.23
C PRO A 82 4.22 -4.83 0.33
N ALA A 83 5.15 -3.96 -0.08
CA ALA A 83 6.53 -4.01 0.41
C ALA A 83 6.62 -3.79 1.93
N ARG A 84 5.85 -2.85 2.48
CA ARG A 84 5.82 -2.59 3.92
C ARG A 84 5.18 -3.75 4.68
N PHE A 85 4.10 -4.30 4.15
CA PHE A 85 3.44 -5.46 4.75
C PHE A 85 4.35 -6.69 4.79
N ILE A 86 5.02 -7.01 3.68
CA ILE A 86 5.97 -8.13 3.63
C ILE A 86 7.08 -7.94 4.66
N TRP A 87 7.59 -6.71 4.80
CA TRP A 87 8.63 -6.41 5.79
C TRP A 87 8.14 -6.61 7.22
N GLN A 88 6.90 -6.21 7.53
CA GLN A 88 6.26 -6.46 8.82
C GLN A 88 6.06 -7.97 9.06
N ALA A 89 5.61 -8.70 8.03
CA ALA A 89 5.42 -10.14 8.11
C ALA A 89 6.74 -10.89 8.38
N TYR A 90 7.83 -10.50 7.71
CA TYR A 90 9.14 -11.08 8.00
C TYR A 90 9.57 -10.86 9.45
N ARG A 91 9.38 -9.67 10.00
CA ARG A 91 9.69 -9.40 11.41
C ARG A 91 8.83 -10.15 12.40
N ALA A 92 7.58 -10.45 12.03
CA ALA A 92 6.68 -11.22 12.87
C ALA A 92 7.00 -12.74 12.88
N VAL A 93 7.65 -13.25 11.83
CA VAL A 93 7.90 -14.69 11.67
C VAL A 93 9.35 -15.07 11.93
N LEU A 94 10.30 -14.21 11.59
CA LEU A 94 11.72 -14.48 11.77
C LEU A 94 12.17 -14.09 13.18
N PRO A 95 13.22 -14.74 13.71
CA PRO A 95 13.76 -14.45 15.03
C PRO A 95 14.14 -12.99 15.22
N ASP A 96 14.05 -12.52 16.44
CA ASP A 96 14.41 -11.14 16.80
C ASP A 96 15.84 -10.81 16.38
N GLY A 97 15.98 -9.70 15.65
CA GLY A 97 17.27 -9.18 15.21
C GLY A 97 17.72 -9.64 13.82
N GLU A 98 17.11 -10.65 13.21
CA GLU A 98 17.44 -11.06 11.82
C GLU A 98 16.96 -10.05 10.77
N VAL A 99 15.81 -9.41 11.04
CA VAL A 99 15.24 -8.40 10.13
C VAL A 99 15.30 -7.03 10.79
N PRO A 100 16.06 -6.07 10.23
CA PRO A 100 16.18 -4.74 10.81
C PRO A 100 14.82 -4.02 10.85
N GLU A 101 14.64 -3.14 11.83
CA GLU A 101 13.40 -2.37 12.02
C GLU A 101 12.99 -1.57 10.77
N GLN A 102 14.00 -1.04 10.06
CA GLN A 102 13.79 -0.30 8.82
C GLN A 102 14.54 -0.97 7.67
N SER A 103 13.87 -1.12 6.54
CA SER A 103 14.49 -1.68 5.36
C SER A 103 15.70 -0.87 4.91
N PRO A 104 16.83 -1.52 4.58
CA PRO A 104 17.97 -0.83 3.97
C PRO A 104 17.65 -0.27 2.57
N PHE A 105 16.55 -0.68 1.96
CA PHE A 105 16.04 -0.24 0.66
C PHE A 105 14.94 0.83 0.76
N ASP A 106 14.61 1.27 1.97
CA ASP A 106 13.69 2.39 2.15
C ASP A 106 14.23 3.65 1.45
N LYS A 107 13.34 4.39 0.79
CA LYS A 107 13.69 5.53 -0.06
C LYS A 107 14.71 6.49 0.57
N PRO A 108 14.60 6.94 1.83
CA PRO A 108 15.58 7.84 2.42
C PRO A 108 17.00 7.25 2.51
N ARG A 109 17.10 5.95 2.76
CA ARG A 109 18.40 5.25 2.86
C ARG A 109 18.95 4.89 1.49
N LEU A 110 18.07 4.47 0.58
CA LEU A 110 18.43 4.09 -0.78
C LEU A 110 19.04 5.28 -1.54
N VAL A 111 18.50 6.49 -1.38
CA VAL A 111 19.02 7.70 -2.00
C VAL A 111 20.51 7.90 -1.65
N TRP A 112 20.88 7.80 -0.38
CA TRP A 112 22.28 7.99 0.04
C TRP A 112 23.19 6.84 -0.41
N ARG A 113 22.68 5.62 -0.48
CA ARG A 113 23.44 4.49 -1.04
C ARG A 113 23.72 4.67 -2.52
N LEU A 114 22.70 5.05 -3.29
CA LEU A 114 22.84 5.34 -4.70
C LEU A 114 23.80 6.50 -4.93
N TYR A 115 23.67 7.58 -4.17
CA TYR A 115 24.57 8.73 -4.25
C TYR A 115 26.05 8.34 -4.06
N ARG A 116 26.33 7.42 -3.14
CA ARG A 116 27.69 6.92 -2.92
C ARG A 116 28.20 6.00 -4.04
N LEU A 117 27.32 5.24 -4.68
CA LEU A 117 27.66 4.32 -5.76
C LEU A 117 27.80 5.01 -7.12
N LEU A 118 27.04 6.10 -7.32
CA LEU A 118 26.99 6.78 -8.61
C LEU A 118 28.37 7.13 -9.19
N PRO A 119 29.32 7.73 -8.46
CA PRO A 119 30.63 8.09 -9.01
C PRO A 119 31.42 6.91 -9.55
N GLU A 120 31.25 5.72 -8.96
CA GLU A 120 31.95 4.51 -9.35
C GLU A 120 31.30 3.81 -10.55
N VAL A 121 29.96 3.85 -10.61
CA VAL A 121 29.19 3.05 -11.56
C VAL A 121 28.85 3.83 -12.83
N VAL A 122 28.69 5.14 -12.75
CA VAL A 122 28.18 5.96 -13.86
C VAL A 122 29.05 5.92 -15.12
N HIS A 123 30.34 5.65 -14.97
CA HIS A 123 31.30 5.53 -16.08
C HIS A 123 31.73 4.08 -16.37
N SER A 124 31.12 3.09 -15.69
CA SER A 124 31.52 1.68 -15.81
C SER A 124 30.91 0.96 -17.01
N ASP A 125 29.78 1.45 -17.55
CA ASP A 125 29.05 0.82 -18.63
C ASP A 125 28.34 1.88 -19.49
N ASP A 126 28.27 1.64 -20.81
CA ASP A 126 27.57 2.50 -21.77
C ASP A 126 26.07 2.64 -21.48
N ALA A 127 25.47 1.67 -20.79
CA ALA A 127 24.08 1.74 -20.34
C ALA A 127 23.82 2.93 -19.42
N TYR A 128 24.83 3.41 -18.70
CA TYR A 128 24.73 4.57 -17.79
C TYR A 128 25.07 5.90 -18.46
N GLN A 129 25.39 5.91 -19.75
CA GLN A 129 25.78 7.14 -20.47
C GLN A 129 24.75 8.28 -20.36
N PRO A 130 23.42 8.05 -20.43
CA PRO A 130 22.44 9.11 -20.21
C PRO A 130 22.54 9.75 -18.84
N LEU A 131 22.83 8.93 -17.81
CA LEU A 131 23.00 9.40 -16.42
C LEU A 131 24.30 10.18 -16.27
N ALA A 132 25.40 9.72 -16.88
CA ALA A 132 26.68 10.44 -16.90
C ALA A 132 26.50 11.84 -17.48
N ARG A 133 25.86 11.96 -18.64
CA ARG A 133 25.58 13.25 -19.30
C ARG A 133 24.72 14.18 -18.43
N PHE A 134 23.74 13.63 -17.72
CA PHE A 134 22.93 14.40 -16.81
C PHE A 134 23.74 14.95 -15.63
N LEU A 135 24.57 14.11 -15.00
CA LEU A 135 25.42 14.50 -13.87
C LEU A 135 26.52 15.48 -14.25
N ASP A 136 27.09 15.36 -15.44
CA ASP A 136 28.13 16.25 -15.99
C ASP A 136 27.59 17.63 -16.43
N GLY A 137 26.28 17.87 -16.24
CA GLY A 137 25.65 19.15 -16.59
C GLY A 137 25.49 19.40 -18.10
N HIS A 138 25.65 18.38 -18.90
CA HIS A 138 25.51 18.46 -20.37
C HIS A 138 24.06 18.23 -20.84
N ASP A 139 23.13 17.98 -19.94
CA ASP A 139 21.71 17.79 -20.28
C ASP A 139 21.01 19.15 -20.39
N PRO A 140 20.42 19.48 -21.55
CA PRO A 140 19.64 20.70 -21.73
C PRO A 140 18.46 20.84 -20.76
N ALA A 141 17.92 19.72 -20.23
CA ALA A 141 16.84 19.71 -19.26
C ALA A 141 17.26 20.29 -17.89
N GLN A 142 18.55 20.28 -17.55
CA GLN A 142 19.06 20.89 -16.30
C GLN A 142 19.01 22.43 -16.31
N ARG A 143 18.90 23.05 -17.48
CA ARG A 143 18.88 24.52 -17.60
C ARG A 143 17.52 25.16 -17.32
N THR A 144 16.51 24.34 -17.00
CA THR A 144 15.12 24.81 -16.86
C THR A 144 14.63 24.82 -15.39
N PHE A 145 15.50 24.54 -14.40
CA PHE A 145 15.18 24.60 -12.96
C PHE A 145 16.13 25.54 -12.23
#